data_02dd5e0ec1009003e5e1ac6479c46199
#
_entry.id   02dd5e0ec1009003e5e1ac6479c46199
#
_cell.length_a   1.000
_cell.length_b   1.000
_cell.length_c   1.000
_cell.angle_alpha   90.00
_cell.angle_beta   90.00
_cell.angle_gamma   90.00
#
_symmetry.space_group_name_H-M   'P 1'
#
loop_
_entity.id
_entity.type
_entity.pdbx_description
1 polymer ?
#
loop_
_entity_poly.entity_id
_entity_poly.type
_entity_poly.pdbx_seq_one_letter_code
_entity_poly.pdbx_strand_id
1 'polypeptide(L)'
;MSELDDQIQNRREKRQRLADAGIPVYPHRFEWDLEPTDVHCMHGAKTAEELEAGGLRLRVPGRVRSIRSQGKVVFLDIHDGKEKLQLFIRKGGLPEKAALVLENLDLGDIVGAEGALIRTRMGELSLMVDDLTLLSKALRPLPEKWHGLADVETRYRQRYLDLVSNEDSRKVFEARAAIVKGIREFLDARGFLEVETPMMQVIPGGATARPFKTHHNALDMDLYLRIAPELFLKRLLVGGIPRVYEINRNFRNEGISTRHNPEFTMLEFYWAYADYREMMDFTEEMLTSLAQIAMRIQGKEQLTWEGRPIDLTRPWKRLTMRDAIAHFGGVPAERLETAESVRAVLEEKGLDIPHGGTYGHLLMGLFEDTVEEHLFDPVFITDHPTDVSPLAKQRPDDPRFTERFELYIAGMEVSNAFSELNDPDIQAERFRQQVAAREKGDVEAHLYDADYVRALEHAMPPAAGNGTGIDRLTMLLTDRQSIRDVILFPLMRPEAEIE
;
A
#
# COMPACT_ATOMS: atom_id res chain seq x y z
N MET A 1 -29.19 -20.97 20.53
CA MET A 1 -27.97 -20.12 20.56
C MET A 1 -26.91 -20.85 19.79
N SER A 2 -26.08 -20.15 19.04
CA SER A 2 -24.94 -20.76 18.36
C SER A 2 -23.84 -21.10 19.39
N GLU A 3 -22.92 -22.03 19.06
CA GLU A 3 -21.75 -22.33 19.90
C GLU A 3 -20.93 -21.07 20.22
N LEU A 4 -20.89 -20.14 19.25
CA LEU A 4 -20.26 -18.82 19.43
C LEU A 4 -20.98 -17.98 20.50
N ASP A 5 -22.31 -17.97 20.52
CA ASP A 5 -23.10 -17.22 21.51
C ASP A 5 -22.84 -17.75 22.93
N ASP A 6 -22.76 -19.07 23.08
CA ASP A 6 -22.45 -19.72 24.37
C ASP A 6 -21.03 -19.38 24.85
N GLN A 7 -20.05 -19.35 23.94
CA GLN A 7 -18.70 -18.91 24.26
C GLN A 7 -18.64 -17.43 24.67
N ILE A 8 -19.33 -16.56 23.96
CA ILE A 8 -19.42 -15.12 24.29
C ILE A 8 -20.05 -14.95 25.67
N GLN A 9 -21.14 -15.68 25.95
CA GLN A 9 -21.85 -15.59 27.23
C GLN A 9 -20.96 -16.04 28.39
N ASN A 10 -20.26 -17.18 28.26
CA ASN A 10 -19.31 -17.66 29.27
C ASN A 10 -18.20 -16.62 29.55
N ARG A 11 -17.65 -15.98 28.51
CA ARG A 11 -16.63 -14.93 28.68
C ARG A 11 -17.18 -13.65 29.34
N ARG A 12 -18.44 -13.31 29.10
CA ARG A 12 -19.15 -12.24 29.81
C ARG A 12 -19.32 -12.55 31.30
N GLU A 13 -19.64 -13.78 31.63
CA GLU A 13 -19.75 -14.24 33.02
C GLU A 13 -18.41 -14.22 33.76
N LYS A 14 -17.33 -14.67 33.12
CA LYS A 14 -15.97 -14.55 33.64
C LYS A 14 -15.58 -13.08 33.87
N ARG A 15 -15.90 -12.19 32.93
CA ARG A 15 -15.70 -10.75 33.08
C ARG A 15 -16.46 -10.21 34.30
N GLN A 16 -17.71 -10.61 34.47
CA GLN A 16 -18.54 -10.15 35.59
C GLN A 16 -17.98 -10.63 36.94
N ARG A 17 -17.56 -11.89 37.03
CA ARG A 17 -16.89 -12.43 38.25
C ARG A 17 -15.67 -11.62 38.67
N LEU A 18 -14.84 -11.21 37.71
CA LEU A 18 -13.67 -10.37 37.98
C LEU A 18 -14.09 -8.97 38.46
N ALA A 19 -15.10 -8.38 37.83
CA ALA A 19 -15.61 -7.07 38.22
C ALA A 19 -16.23 -7.08 39.63
N ASP A 20 -16.99 -8.12 39.96
CA ASP A 20 -17.61 -8.31 41.29
C ASP A 20 -16.54 -8.49 42.40
N ALA A 21 -15.38 -9.06 42.05
CA ALA A 21 -14.21 -9.15 42.94
C ALA A 21 -13.39 -7.86 43.01
N GLY A 22 -13.87 -6.75 42.45
CA GLY A 22 -13.19 -5.48 42.41
C GLY A 22 -11.89 -5.47 41.60
N ILE A 23 -11.78 -6.32 40.59
CA ILE A 23 -10.66 -6.35 39.66
C ILE A 23 -11.03 -5.54 38.41
N PRO A 24 -10.27 -4.49 38.06
CA PRO A 24 -10.50 -3.75 36.81
C PRO A 24 -10.30 -4.66 35.59
N VAL A 25 -11.36 -4.82 34.80
CA VAL A 25 -11.29 -5.68 33.60
C VAL A 25 -10.85 -4.91 32.33
N TYR A 26 -10.87 -3.58 32.42
CA TYR A 26 -10.38 -2.65 31.39
C TYR A 26 -9.71 -1.45 32.08
N PRO A 27 -8.51 -1.64 32.70
CA PRO A 27 -7.80 -0.55 33.37
C PRO A 27 -7.37 0.52 32.37
N HIS A 28 -7.28 1.78 32.83
CA HIS A 28 -6.87 2.90 31.99
C HIS A 28 -5.38 2.88 31.64
N ARG A 29 -4.54 2.25 32.45
CA ARG A 29 -3.09 2.22 32.31
C ARG A 29 -2.50 0.96 32.93
N PHE A 30 -1.43 0.49 32.35
CA PHE A 30 -0.51 -0.49 32.89
C PHE A 30 0.91 0.05 32.70
N GLU A 31 1.73 0.05 33.76
CA GLU A 31 3.14 0.40 33.65
C GLU A 31 3.91 -0.85 33.26
N TRP A 32 4.70 -0.74 32.21
CA TRP A 32 5.46 -1.85 31.65
C TRP A 32 6.90 -1.42 31.35
N ASP A 33 7.82 -2.37 31.28
CA ASP A 33 9.24 -2.13 31.07
C ASP A 33 9.67 -2.50 29.66
N LEU A 34 9.28 -3.66 29.16
CA LEU A 34 9.62 -4.20 27.82
C LEU A 34 8.43 -4.95 27.21
N GLU A 35 8.34 -4.95 25.89
CA GLU A 35 7.46 -5.87 25.14
C GLU A 35 8.17 -7.21 24.88
N PRO A 36 7.44 -8.31 24.56
CA PRO A 36 8.03 -9.61 24.22
C PRO A 36 9.17 -9.54 23.22
N THR A 37 9.04 -8.76 22.13
CA THR A 37 10.09 -8.55 21.13
C THR A 37 11.35 -7.97 21.77
N ASP A 38 11.23 -6.94 22.59
CA ASP A 38 12.37 -6.29 23.25
C ASP A 38 13.06 -7.22 24.24
N VAL A 39 12.27 -8.03 24.98
CA VAL A 39 12.82 -9.06 25.89
C VAL A 39 13.71 -10.03 25.11
N HIS A 40 13.29 -10.52 23.95
CA HIS A 40 14.10 -11.39 23.11
C HIS A 40 15.31 -10.68 22.51
N CYS A 41 15.15 -9.47 22.00
CA CYS A 41 16.27 -8.69 21.45
C CYS A 41 17.37 -8.42 22.48
N MET A 42 16.99 -8.04 23.70
CA MET A 42 17.96 -7.63 24.73
C MET A 42 18.50 -8.80 25.57
N HIS A 43 17.73 -9.86 25.72
CA HIS A 43 18.04 -10.92 26.67
C HIS A 43 18.00 -12.34 26.06
N GLY A 44 17.61 -12.48 24.81
CA GLY A 44 17.46 -13.78 24.14
C GLY A 44 18.77 -14.60 24.04
N ALA A 45 19.93 -13.96 24.04
CA ALA A 45 21.23 -14.64 24.00
C ALA A 45 21.79 -15.03 25.41
N LYS A 46 21.20 -14.52 26.51
CA LYS A 46 21.70 -14.75 27.85
C LYS A 46 21.46 -16.19 28.34
N THR A 47 22.42 -16.76 29.06
CA THR A 47 22.30 -18.07 29.69
C THR A 47 21.38 -18.03 30.91
N ALA A 48 21.03 -19.21 31.45
CA ALA A 48 20.24 -19.28 32.69
C ALA A 48 20.98 -18.68 33.89
N GLU A 49 22.29 -18.94 33.98
CA GLU A 49 23.17 -18.45 35.04
C GLU A 49 23.32 -16.92 34.98
N GLU A 50 23.43 -16.34 33.75
CA GLU A 50 23.51 -14.89 33.57
C GLU A 50 22.22 -14.19 33.96
N LEU A 51 21.06 -14.78 33.65
CA LEU A 51 19.76 -14.23 34.01
C LEU A 51 19.53 -14.32 35.55
N GLU A 52 19.91 -15.45 36.16
CA GLU A 52 19.80 -15.64 37.61
C GLU A 52 20.71 -14.67 38.36
N ALA A 53 21.98 -14.55 37.96
CA ALA A 53 22.94 -13.61 38.56
C ALA A 53 22.50 -12.15 38.38
N GLY A 54 21.86 -11.81 37.28
CA GLY A 54 21.35 -10.46 37.00
C GLY A 54 20.10 -10.10 37.78
N GLY A 55 19.33 -11.07 38.28
CA GLY A 55 18.12 -10.85 39.08
C GLY A 55 17.07 -9.96 38.40
N LEU A 56 17.02 -9.95 37.06
CA LEU A 56 16.19 -9.01 36.29
C LEU A 56 14.71 -9.32 36.49
N ARG A 57 13.98 -8.30 36.95
CA ARG A 57 12.52 -8.32 37.07
C ARG A 57 11.92 -7.37 36.04
N LEU A 58 10.84 -7.80 35.40
CA LEU A 58 10.18 -7.07 34.30
C LEU A 58 8.66 -7.12 34.45
N ARG A 59 8.03 -6.06 33.99
CA ARG A 59 6.60 -6.00 33.72
C ARG A 59 6.42 -6.04 32.21
N VAL A 60 5.76 -7.09 31.71
CA VAL A 60 5.62 -7.35 30.28
C VAL A 60 4.14 -7.50 29.92
N PRO A 61 3.59 -6.67 29.00
CA PRO A 61 2.23 -6.83 28.51
C PRO A 61 2.21 -7.77 27.29
N GLY A 62 1.06 -8.40 27.05
CA GLY A 62 0.88 -9.18 25.83
C GLY A 62 -0.49 -9.83 25.72
N ARG A 63 -0.82 -10.27 24.50
CA ARG A 63 -2.05 -11.02 24.22
C ARG A 63 -1.84 -12.49 24.44
N VAL A 64 -2.71 -13.12 25.23
CA VAL A 64 -2.69 -14.56 25.53
C VAL A 64 -3.02 -15.35 24.26
N ARG A 65 -2.07 -16.16 23.80
CA ARG A 65 -2.20 -17.02 22.60
C ARG A 65 -2.23 -18.51 22.92
N SER A 66 -1.71 -18.93 24.08
CA SER A 66 -1.85 -20.30 24.57
C SER A 66 -1.93 -20.37 26.09
N ILE A 67 -2.63 -21.37 26.58
CA ILE A 67 -2.76 -21.68 28.01
C ILE A 67 -2.55 -23.19 28.15
N ARG A 68 -1.51 -23.62 28.90
CA ARG A 68 -1.17 -25.01 29.15
C ARG A 68 -1.02 -25.24 30.64
N SER A 69 -1.84 -26.11 31.22
CA SER A 69 -1.77 -26.43 32.64
C SER A 69 -1.13 -27.80 32.83
N GLN A 70 -0.08 -27.87 33.67
CA GLN A 70 0.65 -29.10 34.01
C GLN A 70 0.76 -29.21 35.54
N GLY A 71 -0.18 -29.90 36.16
CA GLY A 71 -0.22 -30.04 37.62
C GLY A 71 -0.32 -28.68 38.32
N LYS A 72 0.71 -28.36 39.09
CA LYS A 72 0.80 -27.09 39.87
C LYS A 72 1.34 -25.90 39.06
N VAL A 73 1.62 -26.08 37.76
CA VAL A 73 2.21 -25.04 36.90
C VAL A 73 1.29 -24.71 35.76
N VAL A 74 1.20 -23.44 35.39
CA VAL A 74 0.54 -22.96 34.17
C VAL A 74 1.57 -22.24 33.31
N PHE A 75 1.60 -22.58 32.03
CA PHE A 75 2.37 -21.87 31.01
C PHE A 75 1.39 -21.08 30.16
N LEU A 76 1.62 -19.78 30.04
CA LEU A 76 0.93 -18.93 29.08
C LEU A 76 1.93 -18.45 28.03
N ASP A 77 1.57 -18.44 26.78
CA ASP A 77 2.33 -17.69 25.77
C ASP A 77 1.62 -16.37 25.52
N ILE A 78 2.29 -15.25 25.79
CA ILE A 78 1.80 -13.92 25.44
C ILE A 78 2.56 -13.41 24.22
N HIS A 79 1.89 -12.59 23.41
CA HIS A 79 2.41 -12.01 22.17
C HIS A 79 2.21 -10.50 22.13
N ASP A 80 3.19 -9.77 21.62
CA ASP A 80 3.07 -8.36 21.23
C ASP A 80 2.65 -8.19 19.75
N GLY A 81 2.59 -9.31 19.05
CA GLY A 81 2.28 -9.39 17.63
C GLY A 81 3.45 -9.80 16.75
N LYS A 82 4.69 -9.69 17.20
CA LYS A 82 5.91 -10.14 16.53
C LYS A 82 6.45 -11.38 17.20
N GLU A 83 6.75 -11.27 18.48
CA GLU A 83 7.37 -12.32 19.27
C GLU A 83 6.44 -12.81 20.37
N LYS A 84 6.69 -14.03 20.81
CA LYS A 84 6.04 -14.61 21.99
C LYS A 84 6.98 -14.53 23.18
N LEU A 85 6.43 -14.35 24.39
CA LEU A 85 7.13 -14.64 25.64
C LEU A 85 6.34 -15.65 26.44
N GLN A 86 7.03 -16.67 26.95
CA GLN A 86 6.41 -17.64 27.85
C GLN A 86 6.32 -17.07 29.27
N LEU A 87 5.15 -17.16 29.88
CA LEU A 87 4.93 -16.90 31.28
C LEU A 87 4.91 -18.25 32.04
N PHE A 88 5.77 -18.39 33.02
CA PHE A 88 5.83 -19.53 33.93
C PHE A 88 5.15 -19.17 35.23
N ILE A 89 4.02 -19.78 35.55
CA ILE A 89 3.16 -19.44 36.68
C ILE A 89 3.04 -20.63 37.60
N ARG A 90 3.37 -20.49 38.87
CA ARG A 90 3.11 -21.50 39.90
C ARG A 90 1.74 -21.24 40.54
N LYS A 91 0.80 -22.19 40.41
CA LYS A 91 -0.48 -22.12 41.13
C LYS A 91 -0.23 -22.09 42.62
N GLY A 92 -0.80 -21.13 43.33
CA GLY A 92 -0.57 -20.91 44.77
C GLY A 92 0.62 -20.01 45.10
N GLY A 93 1.39 -19.55 44.10
CA GLY A 93 2.43 -18.53 44.27
C GLY A 93 1.97 -17.11 43.94
N LEU A 94 0.75 -16.95 43.37
CA LEU A 94 0.19 -15.66 43.00
C LEU A 94 -0.61 -15.03 44.14
N PRO A 95 -0.68 -13.70 44.23
CA PRO A 95 -1.67 -12.98 45.03
C PRO A 95 -3.11 -13.41 44.65
N GLU A 96 -4.03 -13.32 45.63
CA GLU A 96 -5.42 -13.77 45.46
C GLU A 96 -6.10 -13.18 44.18
N LYS A 97 -5.94 -11.90 43.95
CA LYS A 97 -6.51 -11.25 42.76
C LYS A 97 -5.90 -11.75 41.44
N ALA A 98 -4.58 -11.95 41.43
CA ALA A 98 -3.88 -12.49 40.25
C ALA A 98 -4.25 -13.95 39.98
N ALA A 99 -4.45 -14.74 41.03
CA ALA A 99 -4.94 -16.10 40.93
C ALA A 99 -6.38 -16.15 40.31
N LEU A 100 -7.26 -15.26 40.74
CA LEU A 100 -8.60 -15.14 40.19
C LEU A 100 -8.58 -14.65 38.74
N VAL A 101 -7.66 -13.77 38.33
CA VAL A 101 -7.42 -13.41 36.95
C VAL A 101 -7.05 -14.64 36.16
N LEU A 102 -6.05 -15.42 36.60
CA LEU A 102 -5.58 -16.63 35.92
C LEU A 102 -6.70 -17.66 35.67
N GLU A 103 -7.59 -17.85 36.65
CA GLU A 103 -8.72 -18.78 36.55
C GLU A 103 -9.79 -18.36 35.52
N ASN A 104 -9.89 -17.06 35.25
CA ASN A 104 -10.88 -16.47 34.36
C ASN A 104 -10.30 -16.00 33.02
N LEU A 105 -9.02 -16.37 32.71
CA LEU A 105 -8.41 -16.06 31.43
C LEU A 105 -9.01 -16.90 30.29
N ASP A 106 -9.03 -16.28 29.12
CA ASP A 106 -9.32 -16.91 27.85
C ASP A 106 -8.26 -16.54 26.80
N LEU A 107 -8.18 -17.33 25.74
CA LEU A 107 -7.36 -16.99 24.58
C LEU A 107 -7.86 -15.68 23.96
N GLY A 108 -6.94 -14.77 23.70
CA GLY A 108 -7.22 -13.45 23.18
C GLY A 108 -7.23 -12.35 24.23
N ASP A 109 -7.32 -12.66 25.53
CA ASP A 109 -7.19 -11.67 26.61
C ASP A 109 -5.82 -10.97 26.52
N ILE A 110 -5.78 -9.71 26.91
CA ILE A 110 -4.53 -8.95 27.07
C ILE A 110 -4.21 -8.90 28.56
N VAL A 111 -3.01 -9.28 28.93
CA VAL A 111 -2.52 -9.32 30.30
C VAL A 111 -1.23 -8.54 30.45
N GLY A 112 -0.98 -8.06 31.66
CA GLY A 112 0.33 -7.61 32.12
C GLY A 112 0.85 -8.57 33.15
N ALA A 113 2.07 -9.05 32.98
CA ALA A 113 2.72 -9.97 33.93
C ALA A 113 3.96 -9.31 34.53
N GLU A 114 4.13 -9.46 35.85
CA GLU A 114 5.34 -9.04 36.56
C GLU A 114 6.06 -10.26 37.11
N GLY A 115 7.40 -10.29 36.96
CA GLY A 115 8.17 -11.43 37.45
C GLY A 115 9.66 -11.35 37.11
N ALA A 116 10.38 -12.41 37.50
CA ALA A 116 11.79 -12.57 37.17
C ALA A 116 11.98 -13.22 35.78
N LEU A 117 12.89 -12.68 34.97
CA LEU A 117 13.26 -13.27 33.70
C LEU A 117 14.19 -14.46 33.92
N ILE A 118 13.81 -15.62 33.41
CA ILE A 118 14.52 -16.91 33.59
C ILE A 118 14.65 -17.69 32.30
N ARG A 119 15.50 -18.74 32.34
CA ARG A 119 15.35 -19.85 31.36
C ARG A 119 14.80 -21.07 32.09
N THR A 120 13.81 -21.70 31.47
CA THR A 120 13.29 -22.97 31.96
C THR A 120 14.33 -24.09 31.78
N ARG A 121 14.11 -25.25 32.41
CA ARG A 121 14.98 -26.45 32.24
C ARG A 121 15.12 -26.89 30.77
N MET A 122 14.17 -26.57 29.94
CA MET A 122 14.19 -26.86 28.50
C MET A 122 14.86 -25.76 27.67
N GLY A 123 15.41 -24.72 28.32
CA GLY A 123 16.10 -23.60 27.66
C GLY A 123 15.18 -22.46 27.18
N GLU A 124 13.85 -22.52 27.37
CA GLU A 124 12.91 -21.51 26.93
C GLU A 124 13.05 -20.24 27.80
N LEU A 125 13.21 -19.07 27.15
CA LEU A 125 13.20 -17.76 27.83
C LEU A 125 11.80 -17.50 28.35
N SER A 126 11.67 -17.26 29.64
CA SER A 126 10.37 -17.17 30.34
C SER A 126 10.35 -16.15 31.42
N LEU A 127 9.21 -15.54 31.65
CA LEU A 127 8.98 -14.72 32.85
C LEU A 127 8.37 -15.62 33.94
N MET A 128 9.09 -15.78 35.06
CA MET A 128 8.57 -16.42 36.29
C MET A 128 7.67 -15.41 36.99
N VAL A 129 6.37 -15.61 36.86
CA VAL A 129 5.36 -14.59 37.20
C VAL A 129 5.07 -14.60 38.72
N ASP A 130 5.13 -13.43 39.31
CA ASP A 130 4.75 -13.15 40.69
C ASP A 130 3.44 -12.38 40.81
N ASP A 131 3.10 -11.61 39.79
CA ASP A 131 1.79 -10.92 39.67
C ASP A 131 1.26 -10.91 38.26
N LEU A 132 -0.07 -10.94 38.13
CA LEU A 132 -0.79 -11.01 36.83
C LEU A 132 -1.99 -10.11 36.86
N THR A 133 -2.01 -9.15 35.95
CA THR A 133 -3.08 -8.14 35.80
C THR A 133 -3.83 -8.37 34.47
N LEU A 134 -5.16 -8.38 34.51
CA LEU A 134 -5.97 -8.33 33.29
C LEU A 134 -6.00 -6.90 32.77
N LEU A 135 -5.63 -6.71 31.48
CA LEU A 135 -5.63 -5.40 30.81
C LEU A 135 -6.83 -5.24 29.88
N SER A 136 -7.30 -6.35 29.29
CA SER A 136 -8.49 -6.33 28.43
C SER A 136 -9.07 -7.73 28.29
N LYS A 137 -10.35 -7.89 28.58
CA LYS A 137 -11.07 -9.15 28.41
C LYS A 137 -11.58 -9.32 26.97
N ALA A 138 -11.13 -10.36 26.28
CA ALA A 138 -11.61 -10.73 24.97
C ALA A 138 -12.98 -11.42 25.09
N LEU A 139 -14.04 -10.80 24.59
CA LEU A 139 -15.39 -11.39 24.66
C LEU A 139 -15.69 -12.34 23.51
N ARG A 140 -14.99 -12.21 22.37
CA ARG A 140 -15.09 -13.13 21.25
C ARG A 140 -13.84 -14.00 21.15
N PRO A 141 -13.96 -15.31 20.81
CA PRO A 141 -12.79 -16.15 20.59
C PRO A 141 -11.97 -15.63 19.40
N LEU A 142 -10.66 -15.89 19.44
CA LEU A 142 -9.82 -15.72 18.26
C LEU A 142 -10.12 -16.86 17.26
N PRO A 143 -9.88 -16.66 15.97
CA PRO A 143 -9.91 -17.74 14.98
C PRO A 143 -9.00 -18.90 15.38
N GLU A 144 -9.36 -20.12 14.98
CA GLU A 144 -8.60 -21.32 15.34
C GLU A 144 -7.13 -21.25 14.86
N LYS A 145 -6.21 -21.68 15.73
CA LYS A 145 -4.76 -21.54 15.54
C LYS A 145 -4.19 -22.25 14.28
N TRP A 146 -4.86 -23.32 13.82
CA TRP A 146 -4.28 -24.24 12.85
C TRP A 146 -4.45 -23.81 11.40
N HIS A 147 -5.38 -22.92 11.11
CA HIS A 147 -5.67 -22.46 9.74
C HIS A 147 -5.62 -20.94 9.57
N GLY A 148 -5.40 -20.15 10.66
CA GLY A 148 -5.53 -18.71 10.64
C GLY A 148 -6.95 -18.31 10.21
N LEU A 149 -7.12 -17.06 9.77
CA LEU A 149 -8.32 -16.68 9.03
C LEU A 149 -8.11 -17.10 7.56
N ALA A 150 -8.58 -18.29 7.18
CA ALA A 150 -8.36 -18.85 5.84
C ALA A 150 -9.26 -18.16 4.79
N ASP A 151 -10.47 -17.72 5.19
CA ASP A 151 -11.37 -17.03 4.30
C ASP A 151 -10.85 -15.62 3.98
N VAL A 152 -10.55 -15.39 2.70
CA VAL A 152 -9.94 -14.16 2.19
C VAL A 152 -10.85 -12.94 2.40
N GLU A 153 -12.16 -13.10 2.21
CA GLU A 153 -13.11 -12.01 2.39
C GLU A 153 -13.19 -11.57 3.87
N THR A 154 -13.27 -12.53 4.77
CA THR A 154 -13.23 -12.26 6.22
C THR A 154 -11.93 -11.58 6.64
N ARG A 155 -10.79 -11.94 6.05
CA ARG A 155 -9.49 -11.27 6.30
C ARG A 155 -9.54 -9.78 5.93
N TYR A 156 -10.18 -9.42 4.84
CA TYR A 156 -10.31 -8.02 4.43
C TYR A 156 -11.31 -7.25 5.32
N ARG A 157 -12.45 -7.86 5.66
CA ARG A 157 -13.49 -7.24 6.50
C ARG A 157 -13.08 -7.11 7.96
N GLN A 158 -12.41 -8.14 8.48
CA GLN A 158 -11.96 -8.21 9.87
C GLN A 158 -10.42 -8.16 9.94
N ARG A 159 -9.83 -7.16 9.32
CA ARG A 159 -8.36 -6.99 9.24
C ARG A 159 -7.67 -7.06 10.60
N TYR A 160 -8.32 -6.60 11.66
CA TYR A 160 -7.81 -6.70 13.02
C TYR A 160 -7.62 -8.15 13.48
N LEU A 161 -8.45 -9.09 13.04
CA LEU A 161 -8.26 -10.53 13.29
C LEU A 161 -7.19 -11.12 12.38
N ASP A 162 -7.14 -10.71 11.12
CA ASP A 162 -6.08 -11.11 10.18
C ASP A 162 -4.70 -10.73 10.74
N LEU A 163 -4.51 -9.49 11.20
CA LEU A 163 -3.26 -9.02 11.78
C LEU A 163 -2.87 -9.74 13.08
N VAL A 164 -3.85 -10.20 13.86
CA VAL A 164 -3.58 -11.00 15.06
C VAL A 164 -3.21 -12.45 14.70
N SER A 165 -3.77 -12.99 13.61
CA SER A 165 -3.69 -14.42 13.30
C SER A 165 -2.61 -14.76 12.26
N ASN A 166 -2.32 -13.85 11.34
CA ASN A 166 -1.45 -14.06 10.19
C ASN A 166 -0.23 -13.12 10.25
N GLU A 167 0.93 -13.67 10.54
CA GLU A 167 2.20 -12.93 10.58
C GLU A 167 2.56 -12.35 9.21
N ASP A 168 2.30 -13.10 8.12
CA ASP A 168 2.59 -12.66 6.77
C ASP A 168 1.80 -11.39 6.38
N SER A 169 0.54 -11.28 6.83
CA SER A 169 -0.25 -10.06 6.62
C SER A 169 0.39 -8.85 7.30
N ARG A 170 0.92 -9.03 8.50
CA ARG A 170 1.62 -7.97 9.24
C ARG A 170 2.89 -7.54 8.53
N LYS A 171 3.72 -8.49 8.07
CA LYS A 171 4.95 -8.21 7.32
C LYS A 171 4.69 -7.37 6.06
N VAL A 172 3.56 -7.57 5.39
CA VAL A 172 3.17 -6.74 4.23
C VAL A 172 3.02 -5.27 4.63
N PHE A 173 2.32 -4.98 5.73
CA PHE A 173 2.12 -3.59 6.18
C PHE A 173 3.37 -2.97 6.78
N GLU A 174 4.23 -3.75 7.40
CA GLU A 174 5.57 -3.32 7.84
C GLU A 174 6.45 -2.97 6.64
N ALA A 175 6.44 -3.82 5.59
CA ALA A 175 7.14 -3.55 4.33
C ALA A 175 6.59 -2.28 3.66
N ARG A 176 5.26 -2.13 3.58
CA ARG A 176 4.63 -0.91 3.05
C ARG A 176 5.07 0.35 3.79
N ALA A 177 5.06 0.32 5.11
CA ALA A 177 5.52 1.46 5.92
C ALA A 177 6.99 1.78 5.66
N ALA A 178 7.85 0.76 5.55
CA ALA A 178 9.26 0.92 5.24
C ALA A 178 9.50 1.43 3.81
N ILE A 179 8.72 0.98 2.82
CA ILE A 179 8.74 1.49 1.44
C ILE A 179 8.42 2.99 1.42
N VAL A 180 7.32 3.40 2.05
CA VAL A 180 6.92 4.82 2.11
C VAL A 180 7.98 5.67 2.82
N LYS A 181 8.57 5.17 3.91
CA LYS A 181 9.70 5.83 4.57
C LYS A 181 10.91 5.92 3.65
N GLY A 182 11.25 4.84 2.95
CA GLY A 182 12.37 4.81 2.01
C GLY A 182 12.20 5.78 0.84
N ILE A 183 10.97 5.97 0.33
CA ILE A 183 10.66 6.99 -0.68
C ILE A 183 11.00 8.39 -0.16
N ARG A 184 10.54 8.74 1.05
CA ARG A 184 10.84 10.04 1.65
C ARG A 184 12.34 10.25 1.82
N GLU A 185 13.03 9.28 2.41
CA GLU A 185 14.49 9.35 2.60
C GLU A 185 15.24 9.51 1.27
N PHE A 186 14.79 8.84 0.22
CA PHE A 186 15.40 8.91 -1.10
C PHE A 186 15.22 10.30 -1.74
N LEU A 187 14.02 10.86 -1.68
CA LEU A 187 13.67 12.17 -2.27
C LEU A 187 14.25 13.33 -1.46
N ASP A 188 14.12 13.30 -0.13
CA ASP A 188 14.66 14.33 0.77
C ASP A 188 16.18 14.47 0.63
N ALA A 189 16.90 13.33 0.55
CA ALA A 189 18.36 13.33 0.35
C ALA A 189 18.79 13.95 -1.00
N ARG A 190 17.84 14.08 -1.95
CA ARG A 190 18.07 14.69 -3.28
C ARG A 190 17.48 16.08 -3.40
N GLY A 191 17.04 16.67 -2.28
CA GLY A 191 16.58 18.06 -2.18
C GLY A 191 15.16 18.29 -2.71
N PHE A 192 14.33 17.24 -2.74
CA PHE A 192 12.90 17.40 -2.98
C PHE A 192 12.20 17.87 -1.71
N LEU A 193 11.19 18.72 -1.86
CA LEU A 193 10.33 19.21 -0.80
C LEU A 193 9.01 18.42 -0.78
N GLU A 194 8.69 17.78 0.33
CA GLU A 194 7.35 17.19 0.52
C GLU A 194 6.32 18.29 0.76
N VAL A 195 5.21 18.24 0.03
CA VAL A 195 4.11 19.19 0.13
C VAL A 195 2.77 18.50 0.20
N GLU A 196 1.74 19.25 0.58
CA GLU A 196 0.34 18.85 0.54
C GLU A 196 -0.44 19.81 -0.35
N THR A 197 -1.23 19.27 -1.28
CA THR A 197 -2.12 20.01 -2.15
C THR A 197 -3.57 19.61 -1.91
N PRO A 198 -4.58 20.38 -2.38
CA PRO A 198 -5.98 20.10 -2.06
C PRO A 198 -6.45 18.73 -2.53
N MET A 199 -7.06 17.95 -1.62
CA MET A 199 -7.80 16.72 -1.97
C MET A 199 -9.17 17.02 -2.53
N MET A 200 -9.83 18.11 -2.08
CA MET A 200 -11.09 18.60 -2.64
C MET A 200 -10.78 19.75 -3.60
N GLN A 201 -11.13 19.56 -4.85
CA GLN A 201 -10.82 20.47 -5.96
C GLN A 201 -12.08 21.01 -6.60
N VAL A 202 -12.03 22.25 -7.06
CA VAL A 202 -13.13 22.87 -7.84
C VAL A 202 -13.16 22.29 -9.25
N ILE A 203 -11.99 22.05 -9.83
CA ILE A 203 -11.81 21.45 -11.16
C ILE A 203 -10.91 20.24 -10.99
N PRO A 204 -11.39 19.02 -11.25
CA PRO A 204 -10.55 17.82 -11.24
C PRO A 204 -9.69 17.78 -12.51
N GLY A 205 -8.44 17.35 -12.38
CA GLY A 205 -7.52 17.24 -13.51
C GLY A 205 -6.24 16.49 -13.13
N GLY A 206 -5.31 16.37 -14.09
CA GLY A 206 -4.02 15.69 -13.89
C GLY A 206 -4.03 14.20 -14.20
N ALA A 207 -5.18 13.62 -14.57
CA ALA A 207 -5.30 12.23 -15.00
C ALA A 207 -6.57 12.05 -15.85
N THR A 208 -6.63 10.96 -16.61
CA THR A 208 -7.85 10.52 -17.30
C THR A 208 -8.58 9.56 -16.38
N ALA A 209 -9.62 10.04 -15.69
CA ALA A 209 -10.41 9.26 -14.75
C ALA A 209 -11.71 9.97 -14.37
N ARG A 210 -12.71 9.20 -13.94
CA ARG A 210 -13.96 9.76 -13.46
C ARG A 210 -13.83 10.19 -11.99
N PRO A 211 -14.11 11.48 -11.63
CA PRO A 211 -13.99 11.95 -10.25
C PRO A 211 -15.22 11.59 -9.41
N PHE A 212 -15.04 11.47 -8.08
CA PHE A 212 -16.15 11.56 -7.12
C PHE A 212 -16.53 13.02 -6.93
N LYS A 213 -17.83 13.29 -6.85
CA LYS A 213 -18.42 14.62 -6.63
C LYS A 213 -18.98 14.73 -5.21
N THR A 214 -18.76 15.86 -4.58
CA THR A 214 -19.36 16.23 -3.29
C THR A 214 -19.86 17.68 -3.33
N HIS A 215 -20.56 18.14 -2.28
CA HIS A 215 -21.10 19.48 -2.20
C HIS A 215 -20.69 20.16 -0.90
N HIS A 216 -20.18 21.39 -0.99
CA HIS A 216 -19.83 22.22 0.15
C HIS A 216 -21.05 23.08 0.56
N ASN A 217 -21.80 22.68 1.58
CA ASN A 217 -23.07 23.29 1.97
C ASN A 217 -22.98 24.78 2.30
N ALA A 218 -21.92 25.21 3.02
CA ALA A 218 -21.81 26.60 3.45
C ALA A 218 -21.47 27.57 2.31
N LEU A 219 -20.84 27.09 1.25
CA LEU A 219 -20.48 27.89 0.07
C LEU A 219 -21.42 27.63 -1.11
N ASP A 220 -22.37 26.71 -0.96
CA ASP A 220 -23.30 26.27 -2.01
C ASP A 220 -22.57 25.98 -3.33
N MET A 221 -21.51 25.16 -3.26
CA MET A 221 -20.66 24.84 -4.42
C MET A 221 -20.30 23.37 -4.49
N ASP A 222 -20.22 22.83 -5.70
CA ASP A 222 -19.75 21.49 -5.96
C ASP A 222 -18.24 21.42 -5.88
N LEU A 223 -17.74 20.35 -5.28
CA LEU A 223 -16.34 19.99 -5.22
C LEU A 223 -16.14 18.55 -5.71
N TYR A 224 -14.93 18.25 -6.10
CA TYR A 224 -14.52 16.93 -6.55
C TYR A 224 -13.38 16.42 -5.70
N LEU A 225 -13.42 15.14 -5.34
CA LEU A 225 -12.22 14.48 -4.80
C LEU A 225 -11.20 14.33 -5.92
N ARG A 226 -9.95 14.69 -5.67
CA ARG A 226 -8.91 14.74 -6.69
C ARG A 226 -8.64 13.38 -7.32
N ILE A 227 -8.41 13.38 -8.61
CA ILE A 227 -7.94 12.20 -9.37
C ILE A 227 -6.42 12.14 -9.43
N ALA A 228 -5.74 13.31 -9.30
CA ALA A 228 -4.29 13.50 -9.24
C ALA A 228 -3.95 14.87 -8.62
N PRO A 229 -2.78 15.07 -7.99
CA PRO A 229 -2.28 16.37 -7.53
C PRO A 229 -1.51 17.14 -8.62
N GLU A 230 -1.28 16.57 -9.80
CA GLU A 230 -0.38 17.01 -10.87
C GLU A 230 -0.44 18.51 -11.15
N LEU A 231 -1.63 19.07 -11.46
CA LEU A 231 -1.76 20.47 -11.85
C LEU A 231 -1.42 21.45 -10.71
N PHE A 232 -1.57 21.03 -9.45
CA PHE A 232 -1.14 21.81 -8.30
C PHE A 232 0.37 21.75 -8.09
N LEU A 233 0.99 20.58 -8.25
CA LEU A 233 2.44 20.42 -8.12
C LEU A 233 3.19 21.19 -9.20
N LYS A 234 2.67 21.21 -10.44
CA LYS A 234 3.21 22.05 -11.52
C LYS A 234 3.10 23.55 -11.24
N ARG A 235 2.02 24.02 -10.58
CA ARG A 235 1.94 25.42 -10.11
C ARG A 235 3.04 25.76 -9.10
N LEU A 236 3.50 24.80 -8.31
CA LEU A 236 4.61 25.00 -7.37
C LEU A 236 5.96 25.14 -8.10
N LEU A 237 6.14 24.47 -9.26
CA LEU A 237 7.31 24.71 -10.13
C LEU A 237 7.30 26.15 -10.67
N VAL A 238 6.14 26.65 -11.10
CA VAL A 238 5.98 28.08 -11.48
C VAL A 238 6.29 28.99 -10.29
N GLY A 239 5.89 28.59 -9.08
CA GLY A 239 6.16 29.30 -7.83
C GLY A 239 7.61 29.28 -7.36
N GLY A 240 8.51 28.61 -8.10
CA GLY A 240 9.94 28.58 -7.81
C GLY A 240 10.40 27.46 -6.87
N ILE A 241 9.60 26.39 -6.67
CA ILE A 241 10.02 25.17 -5.96
C ILE A 241 10.52 24.17 -7.01
N PRO A 242 11.84 24.01 -7.22
CA PRO A 242 12.38 23.27 -8.37
C PRO A 242 12.27 21.74 -8.23
N ARG A 243 12.08 21.21 -7.02
CA ARG A 243 11.92 19.80 -6.72
C ARG A 243 10.85 19.62 -5.67
N VAL A 244 9.75 18.98 -6.02
CA VAL A 244 8.57 18.86 -5.17
C VAL A 244 8.00 17.44 -5.27
N TYR A 245 7.49 16.92 -4.16
CA TYR A 245 6.76 15.66 -4.18
C TYR A 245 5.60 15.66 -3.19
N GLU A 246 4.64 14.79 -3.46
CA GLU A 246 3.50 14.53 -2.58
C GLU A 246 3.23 13.01 -2.53
N ILE A 247 3.08 12.47 -1.32
CA ILE A 247 2.58 11.12 -1.10
C ILE A 247 1.20 11.25 -0.47
N ASN A 248 0.15 10.93 -1.23
CA ASN A 248 -1.20 11.17 -0.74
C ASN A 248 -2.25 10.29 -1.44
N ARG A 249 -3.52 10.45 -1.04
CA ARG A 249 -4.65 9.73 -1.61
C ARG A 249 -5.16 10.39 -2.87
N ASN A 250 -5.46 9.57 -3.86
CA ASN A 250 -6.23 9.91 -5.04
C ASN A 250 -7.51 9.06 -5.09
N PHE A 251 -8.52 9.57 -5.79
CA PHE A 251 -9.86 9.00 -5.80
C PHE A 251 -10.33 8.88 -7.25
N ARG A 252 -10.68 7.67 -7.70
CA ARG A 252 -11.22 7.42 -9.04
C ARG A 252 -12.52 6.64 -8.92
N ASN A 253 -13.59 7.18 -9.49
CA ASN A 253 -14.92 6.57 -9.42
C ASN A 253 -15.06 5.49 -10.49
N GLU A 254 -14.30 4.42 -10.30
CA GLU A 254 -14.15 3.29 -11.21
C GLU A 254 -14.55 1.98 -10.52
N GLY A 255 -14.56 0.89 -11.28
CA GLY A 255 -14.84 -0.44 -10.76
C GLY A 255 -13.77 -0.95 -9.79
N ILE A 256 -14.16 -1.82 -8.86
CA ILE A 256 -13.25 -2.50 -7.94
C ILE A 256 -12.75 -3.77 -8.60
N SER A 257 -11.42 -3.98 -8.62
CA SER A 257 -10.77 -5.19 -9.13
C SER A 257 -9.65 -5.66 -8.20
N THR A 258 -8.90 -6.65 -8.60
CA THR A 258 -7.67 -7.08 -7.90
C THR A 258 -6.56 -6.03 -7.99
N ARG A 259 -6.59 -5.15 -8.99
CA ARG A 259 -5.57 -4.11 -9.25
C ARG A 259 -6.07 -2.69 -9.00
N HIS A 260 -7.38 -2.48 -8.75
CA HIS A 260 -8.01 -1.16 -8.60
C HIS A 260 -8.84 -1.07 -7.32
N ASN A 261 -8.65 0.02 -6.59
CA ASN A 261 -9.47 0.44 -5.45
C ASN A 261 -9.82 1.92 -5.67
N PRO A 262 -11.09 2.34 -5.41
CA PRO A 262 -11.52 3.72 -5.69
C PRO A 262 -10.73 4.79 -4.95
N GLU A 263 -10.13 4.44 -3.83
CA GLU A 263 -9.21 5.24 -3.04
C GLU A 263 -7.86 4.50 -2.98
N PHE A 264 -6.79 5.17 -3.43
CA PHE A 264 -5.46 4.57 -3.50
C PHE A 264 -4.37 5.61 -3.20
N THR A 265 -3.17 5.14 -2.88
CA THR A 265 -2.04 6.00 -2.57
C THR A 265 -1.11 6.12 -3.77
N MET A 266 -0.77 7.37 -4.13
CA MET A 266 0.26 7.67 -5.11
C MET A 266 1.39 8.49 -4.50
N LEU A 267 2.57 8.31 -5.06
CA LEU A 267 3.65 9.27 -5.05
C LEU A 267 3.58 10.04 -6.37
N GLU A 268 3.58 11.37 -6.31
CA GLU A 268 3.89 12.22 -7.46
C GLU A 268 5.05 13.15 -7.12
N PHE A 269 6.00 13.29 -8.03
CA PHE A 269 7.13 14.18 -7.86
C PHE A 269 7.53 14.85 -9.19
N TYR A 270 8.00 16.08 -9.08
CA TYR A 270 8.33 16.93 -10.23
C TYR A 270 9.72 17.54 -10.02
N TRP A 271 10.49 17.54 -11.10
CA TRP A 271 11.88 17.98 -11.10
C TRP A 271 12.13 18.97 -12.24
N ALA A 272 12.32 20.25 -11.88
CA ALA A 272 12.68 21.31 -12.83
C ALA A 272 14.07 21.06 -13.42
N TYR A 273 14.19 21.35 -14.72
CA TYR A 273 15.40 21.20 -15.53
C TYR A 273 15.83 19.76 -15.81
N ALA A 274 14.96 18.78 -15.52
CA ALA A 274 15.12 17.40 -15.93
C ALA A 274 14.21 17.07 -17.12
N ASP A 275 14.53 16.01 -17.87
CA ASP A 275 13.71 15.42 -18.90
C ASP A 275 13.25 14.00 -18.52
N TYR A 276 12.45 13.37 -19.39
CA TYR A 276 11.92 12.01 -19.15
C TYR A 276 13.01 10.93 -19.10
N ARG A 277 14.20 11.16 -19.71
CA ARG A 277 15.31 10.19 -19.71
C ARG A 277 16.02 10.18 -18.36
N GLU A 278 16.30 11.38 -17.81
CA GLU A 278 16.80 11.50 -16.43
C GLU A 278 15.81 10.93 -15.43
N MET A 279 14.51 11.10 -15.70
CA MET A 279 13.44 10.55 -14.86
C MET A 279 13.39 9.02 -14.91
N MET A 280 13.70 8.37 -16.06
CA MET A 280 13.83 6.91 -16.13
C MET A 280 14.97 6.41 -15.24
N ASP A 281 16.17 7.02 -15.32
CA ASP A 281 17.32 6.65 -14.51
C ASP A 281 17.04 6.83 -13.01
N PHE A 282 16.40 7.94 -12.66
CA PHE A 282 16.01 8.27 -11.29
C PHE A 282 14.98 7.28 -10.72
N THR A 283 13.96 6.95 -11.50
CA THR A 283 12.92 5.98 -11.12
C THR A 283 13.52 4.59 -10.92
N GLU A 284 14.40 4.16 -11.81
CA GLU A 284 15.11 2.89 -11.73
C GLU A 284 15.96 2.79 -10.45
N GLU A 285 16.70 3.86 -10.10
CA GLU A 285 17.49 3.93 -8.87
C GLU A 285 16.60 3.85 -7.63
N MET A 286 15.54 4.64 -7.59
CA MET A 286 14.59 4.66 -6.48
C MET A 286 13.96 3.29 -6.25
N LEU A 287 13.37 2.70 -7.27
CA LEU A 287 12.66 1.43 -7.13
C LEU A 287 13.60 0.26 -6.80
N THR A 288 14.82 0.26 -7.32
CA THR A 288 15.84 -0.73 -6.94
C THR A 288 16.18 -0.63 -5.45
N SER A 289 16.31 0.59 -4.90
CA SER A 289 16.57 0.79 -3.47
C SER A 289 15.39 0.35 -2.60
N LEU A 290 14.16 0.62 -3.03
CA LEU A 290 12.95 0.21 -2.32
C LEU A 290 12.76 -1.31 -2.33
N ALA A 291 13.09 -1.98 -3.42
CA ALA A 291 13.08 -3.43 -3.51
C ALA A 291 14.02 -4.07 -2.47
N GLN A 292 15.22 -3.52 -2.29
CA GLN A 292 16.16 -3.98 -1.27
C GLN A 292 15.60 -3.81 0.16
N ILE A 293 14.92 -2.69 0.43
CA ILE A 293 14.24 -2.46 1.73
C ILE A 293 13.16 -3.51 1.96
N ALA A 294 12.29 -3.73 0.97
CA ALA A 294 11.19 -4.67 1.07
C ALA A 294 11.67 -6.12 1.25
N MET A 295 12.68 -6.54 0.49
CA MET A 295 13.29 -7.88 0.62
C MET A 295 13.87 -8.10 2.02
N ARG A 296 14.57 -7.10 2.57
CA ARG A 296 15.13 -7.17 3.93
C ARG A 296 14.05 -7.36 5.00
N ILE A 297 12.95 -6.60 4.93
CA ILE A 297 11.83 -6.71 5.89
C ILE A 297 11.18 -8.09 5.82
N GLN A 298 11.07 -8.66 4.61
CA GLN A 298 10.46 -9.97 4.39
C GLN A 298 11.43 -11.14 4.62
N GLY A 299 12.72 -10.88 4.82
CA GLY A 299 13.74 -11.91 4.91
C GLY A 299 13.94 -12.69 3.59
N LYS A 300 13.73 -12.02 2.44
CA LYS A 300 13.88 -12.59 1.10
C LYS A 300 15.20 -12.14 0.47
N GLU A 301 15.84 -13.01 -0.29
CA GLU A 301 17.06 -12.71 -1.05
C GLU A 301 16.75 -12.25 -2.48
N GLN A 302 15.55 -12.57 -2.99
CA GLN A 302 15.12 -12.26 -4.34
C GLN A 302 13.67 -11.81 -4.36
N LEU A 303 13.37 -10.85 -5.23
CA LEU A 303 11.99 -10.44 -5.51
C LEU A 303 11.32 -11.48 -6.41
N THR A 304 10.09 -11.84 -6.06
CA THR A 304 9.27 -12.77 -6.86
C THR A 304 7.90 -12.17 -7.13
N TRP A 305 7.26 -12.63 -8.19
CA TRP A 305 5.85 -12.42 -8.48
C TRP A 305 5.23 -13.75 -8.86
N GLU A 306 4.23 -14.20 -8.09
CA GLU A 306 3.62 -15.53 -8.23
C GLU A 306 4.66 -16.67 -8.21
N GLY A 307 5.70 -16.51 -7.38
CA GLY A 307 6.81 -17.44 -7.27
C GLY A 307 7.84 -17.38 -8.40
N ARG A 308 7.62 -16.61 -9.46
CA ARG A 308 8.58 -16.37 -10.54
C ARG A 308 9.53 -15.24 -10.15
N PRO A 309 10.87 -15.44 -10.23
CA PRO A 309 11.85 -14.39 -9.97
C PRO A 309 11.74 -13.21 -10.93
N ILE A 310 11.86 -11.98 -10.41
CA ILE A 310 11.96 -10.75 -11.19
C ILE A 310 13.44 -10.35 -11.25
N ASP A 311 13.95 -10.09 -12.45
CA ASP A 311 15.32 -9.60 -12.64
C ASP A 311 15.37 -8.07 -12.51
N LEU A 312 15.93 -7.58 -11.40
CA LEU A 312 16.13 -6.16 -11.13
C LEU A 312 17.50 -5.64 -11.57
N THR A 313 18.26 -6.43 -12.36
CA THR A 313 19.60 -6.04 -12.84
C THR A 313 19.50 -4.81 -13.74
N ARG A 314 20.23 -3.76 -13.38
CA ARG A 314 20.28 -2.50 -14.14
C ARG A 314 21.34 -2.56 -15.25
N PRO A 315 21.16 -1.81 -16.37
CA PRO A 315 20.03 -0.93 -16.68
C PRO A 315 18.80 -1.71 -17.15
N TRP A 316 17.60 -1.23 -16.81
CA TRP A 316 16.34 -1.83 -17.25
C TRP A 316 16.08 -1.57 -18.72
N LYS A 317 15.34 -2.46 -19.36
CA LYS A 317 15.05 -2.40 -20.79
C LYS A 317 14.18 -1.16 -21.11
N ARG A 318 14.48 -0.52 -22.24
CA ARG A 318 13.71 0.62 -22.78
C ARG A 318 13.29 0.27 -24.20
N LEU A 319 11.98 0.35 -24.47
CA LEU A 319 11.38 0.08 -25.78
C LEU A 319 10.43 1.20 -26.13
N THR A 320 10.36 1.58 -27.41
CA THR A 320 9.25 2.38 -27.86
C THR A 320 7.97 1.53 -27.88
N MET A 321 6.80 2.15 -27.77
CA MET A 321 5.52 1.44 -27.86
C MET A 321 5.42 0.64 -29.15
N ARG A 322 5.84 1.20 -30.28
CA ARG A 322 5.85 0.50 -31.57
C ARG A 322 6.81 -0.70 -31.60
N ASP A 323 8.01 -0.55 -31.05
CA ASP A 323 8.95 -1.66 -30.95
C ASP A 323 8.43 -2.77 -30.05
N ALA A 324 7.77 -2.41 -28.94
CA ALA A 324 7.15 -3.38 -28.05
C ALA A 324 5.99 -4.15 -28.75
N ILE A 325 5.13 -3.46 -29.48
CA ILE A 325 4.06 -4.10 -30.29
C ILE A 325 4.68 -4.99 -31.38
N ALA A 326 5.72 -4.54 -32.04
CA ALA A 326 6.39 -5.35 -33.05
C ALA A 326 7.03 -6.61 -32.46
N HIS A 327 7.66 -6.49 -31.30
CA HIS A 327 8.37 -7.59 -30.64
C HIS A 327 7.43 -8.60 -29.99
N PHE A 328 6.49 -8.14 -29.17
CA PHE A 328 5.59 -9.01 -28.38
C PHE A 328 4.25 -9.28 -29.10
N GLY A 329 3.68 -8.25 -29.73
CA GLY A 329 2.41 -8.36 -30.45
C GLY A 329 2.54 -9.00 -31.84
N GLY A 330 3.79 -9.17 -32.34
CA GLY A 330 4.04 -9.79 -33.65
C GLY A 330 3.53 -8.98 -34.85
N VAL A 331 3.42 -7.65 -34.70
CA VAL A 331 2.92 -6.74 -35.75
C VAL A 331 4.09 -6.00 -36.39
N PRO A 332 4.32 -6.13 -37.73
CA PRO A 332 5.40 -5.40 -38.40
C PRO A 332 5.28 -3.88 -38.23
N ALA A 333 6.42 -3.19 -38.02
CA ALA A 333 6.45 -1.75 -37.74
C ALA A 333 5.75 -0.90 -38.81
N GLU A 334 5.81 -1.31 -40.06
CA GLU A 334 5.17 -0.63 -41.19
C GLU A 334 3.63 -0.61 -41.08
N ARG A 335 3.06 -1.55 -40.34
CA ARG A 335 1.61 -1.62 -40.08
C ARG A 335 1.18 -0.75 -38.87
N LEU A 336 2.11 -0.10 -38.21
CA LEU A 336 1.87 0.75 -37.03
C LEU A 336 1.98 2.26 -37.36
N GLU A 337 2.05 2.64 -38.63
CA GLU A 337 2.31 4.03 -39.03
C GLU A 337 1.05 4.91 -39.15
N THR A 338 -0.11 4.35 -39.46
CA THR A 338 -1.35 5.10 -39.64
C THR A 338 -2.53 4.53 -38.86
N ALA A 339 -3.53 5.36 -38.57
CA ALA A 339 -4.74 4.93 -37.87
C ALA A 339 -5.45 3.79 -38.61
N GLU A 340 -5.52 3.88 -39.98
CA GLU A 340 -6.16 2.89 -40.81
C GLU A 340 -5.45 1.52 -40.75
N SER A 341 -4.10 1.51 -40.75
CA SER A 341 -3.33 0.28 -40.67
C SER A 341 -3.41 -0.37 -39.27
N VAL A 342 -3.38 0.43 -38.19
CA VAL A 342 -3.54 -0.10 -36.84
C VAL A 342 -4.95 -0.64 -36.62
N ARG A 343 -5.99 0.05 -37.11
CA ARG A 343 -7.37 -0.43 -37.07
C ARG A 343 -7.51 -1.77 -37.79
N ALA A 344 -6.95 -1.91 -38.99
CA ALA A 344 -6.98 -3.17 -39.72
C ALA A 344 -6.29 -4.31 -38.94
N VAL A 345 -5.23 -4.03 -38.21
CA VAL A 345 -4.57 -5.02 -37.33
C VAL A 345 -5.48 -5.45 -36.17
N LEU A 346 -6.16 -4.50 -35.51
CA LEU A 346 -7.12 -4.82 -34.45
C LEU A 346 -8.25 -5.71 -34.97
N GLU A 347 -8.82 -5.36 -36.10
CA GLU A 347 -9.89 -6.13 -36.77
C GLU A 347 -9.41 -7.55 -37.15
N GLU A 348 -8.23 -7.69 -37.76
CA GLU A 348 -7.63 -8.98 -38.14
C GLU A 348 -7.37 -9.88 -36.92
N LYS A 349 -7.00 -9.27 -35.78
CA LYS A 349 -6.77 -10.00 -34.51
C LYS A 349 -8.08 -10.26 -33.75
N GLY A 350 -9.22 -9.71 -34.19
CA GLY A 350 -10.50 -9.81 -33.48
C GLY A 350 -10.54 -9.05 -32.15
N LEU A 351 -9.74 -7.99 -32.03
CA LEU A 351 -9.67 -7.13 -30.87
C LEU A 351 -10.69 -6.00 -30.94
N ASP A 352 -11.09 -5.48 -29.80
CA ASP A 352 -12.02 -4.37 -29.72
C ASP A 352 -11.41 -3.07 -30.28
N ILE A 353 -12.24 -2.27 -30.94
CA ILE A 353 -11.83 -0.95 -31.42
C ILE A 353 -12.03 0.06 -30.28
N PRO A 354 -10.95 0.68 -29.75
CA PRO A 354 -11.05 1.65 -28.67
C PRO A 354 -11.95 2.84 -29.00
N HIS A 355 -12.68 3.32 -27.99
CA HIS A 355 -13.43 4.57 -28.09
C HIS A 355 -12.49 5.74 -28.42
N GLY A 356 -12.98 6.72 -29.20
CA GLY A 356 -12.18 7.86 -29.65
C GLY A 356 -11.61 7.68 -31.06
N GLY A 357 -11.17 6.47 -31.42
CA GLY A 357 -10.81 6.08 -32.80
C GLY A 357 -9.64 6.83 -33.43
N THR A 358 -8.88 7.65 -32.67
CA THR A 358 -7.68 8.32 -33.15
C THR A 358 -6.52 7.34 -33.26
N TYR A 359 -5.45 7.74 -33.93
CA TYR A 359 -4.24 6.92 -34.04
C TYR A 359 -3.74 6.44 -32.68
N GLY A 360 -3.69 7.36 -31.70
CA GLY A 360 -3.18 7.04 -30.37
C GLY A 360 -4.07 6.08 -29.59
N HIS A 361 -5.39 6.26 -29.61
CA HIS A 361 -6.31 5.31 -28.97
C HIS A 361 -6.20 3.90 -29.56
N LEU A 362 -6.09 3.79 -30.89
CA LEU A 362 -5.93 2.51 -31.55
C LEU A 362 -4.59 1.83 -31.22
N LEU A 363 -3.50 2.62 -31.19
CA LEU A 363 -2.17 2.11 -30.87
C LEU A 363 -2.08 1.68 -29.40
N MET A 364 -2.65 2.45 -28.47
CA MET A 364 -2.75 2.08 -27.05
C MET A 364 -3.54 0.80 -26.86
N GLY A 365 -4.75 0.68 -27.43
CA GLY A 365 -5.53 -0.54 -27.29
C GLY A 365 -4.82 -1.78 -27.87
N LEU A 366 -4.13 -1.63 -28.99
CA LEU A 366 -3.33 -2.73 -29.55
C LEU A 366 -2.17 -3.12 -28.61
N PHE A 367 -1.53 -2.13 -27.95
CA PHE A 367 -0.48 -2.35 -26.97
C PHE A 367 -1.03 -3.06 -25.72
N GLU A 368 -2.09 -2.57 -25.13
CA GLU A 368 -2.73 -3.14 -23.94
C GLU A 368 -3.13 -4.61 -24.17
N ASP A 369 -3.75 -4.90 -25.31
CA ASP A 369 -4.24 -6.24 -25.62
C ASP A 369 -3.15 -7.25 -26.04
N THR A 370 -1.98 -6.78 -26.53
CA THR A 370 -1.00 -7.70 -27.12
C THR A 370 0.38 -7.66 -26.51
N VAL A 371 0.66 -6.72 -25.62
CA VAL A 371 2.01 -6.50 -25.07
C VAL A 371 2.07 -6.58 -23.55
N GLU A 372 1.15 -5.94 -22.83
CA GLU A 372 1.27 -5.73 -21.38
C GLU A 372 1.53 -7.03 -20.60
N GLU A 373 0.80 -8.10 -20.88
CA GLU A 373 0.94 -9.39 -20.20
C GLU A 373 2.31 -10.05 -20.38
N HIS A 374 3.07 -9.65 -21.41
CA HIS A 374 4.41 -10.16 -21.72
C HIS A 374 5.53 -9.39 -21.00
N LEU A 375 5.23 -8.25 -20.39
CA LEU A 375 6.19 -7.37 -19.73
C LEU A 375 6.46 -7.82 -18.29
N PHE A 376 7.20 -8.90 -18.11
CA PHE A 376 7.42 -9.49 -16.79
C PHE A 376 8.56 -8.81 -16.00
N ASP A 377 9.77 -8.73 -16.57
CA ASP A 377 10.88 -8.00 -15.96
C ASP A 377 10.71 -6.49 -16.20
N PRO A 378 11.35 -5.62 -15.40
CA PRO A 378 11.21 -4.18 -15.55
C PRO A 378 11.53 -3.68 -16.95
N VAL A 379 10.58 -2.96 -17.55
CA VAL A 379 10.73 -2.35 -18.86
C VAL A 379 10.04 -1.00 -18.93
N PHE A 380 10.75 0.00 -19.42
CA PHE A 380 10.18 1.30 -19.76
C PHE A 380 9.64 1.26 -21.20
N ILE A 381 8.37 1.59 -21.35
CA ILE A 381 7.71 1.79 -22.64
C ILE A 381 7.67 3.28 -22.91
N THR A 382 8.30 3.72 -23.99
CA THR A 382 8.42 5.13 -24.37
C THR A 382 7.60 5.45 -25.63
N ASP A 383 7.57 6.71 -26.02
CA ASP A 383 6.93 7.20 -27.24
C ASP A 383 5.42 6.93 -27.25
N HIS A 384 4.75 7.37 -26.18
CA HIS A 384 3.29 7.36 -26.11
C HIS A 384 2.69 8.40 -27.07
N PRO A 385 1.57 8.09 -27.73
CA PRO A 385 0.93 9.02 -28.68
C PRO A 385 0.48 10.32 -28.02
N THR A 386 0.59 11.42 -28.77
CA THR A 386 0.27 12.77 -28.31
C THR A 386 -1.20 12.98 -27.98
N ASP A 387 -2.10 12.36 -28.73
CA ASP A 387 -3.56 12.52 -28.59
C ASP A 387 -4.13 11.80 -27.35
N VAL A 388 -3.36 10.91 -26.74
CA VAL A 388 -3.66 10.27 -25.45
C VAL A 388 -2.75 10.77 -24.32
N SER A 389 -1.98 11.85 -24.54
CA SER A 389 -1.01 12.39 -23.59
C SER A 389 -1.13 13.92 -23.47
N PRO A 390 -2.27 14.47 -22.99
CA PRO A 390 -2.59 15.90 -23.08
C PRO A 390 -1.67 16.82 -22.28
N LEU A 391 -0.96 16.31 -21.29
CA LEU A 391 -0.11 17.08 -20.37
C LEU A 391 1.39 16.89 -20.63
N ALA A 392 1.75 15.96 -21.53
CA ALA A 392 3.12 15.63 -21.87
C ALA A 392 3.65 16.45 -23.06
N LYS A 393 4.95 16.72 -23.06
CA LYS A 393 5.63 17.44 -24.14
C LYS A 393 5.81 16.54 -25.35
N GLN A 394 5.52 17.08 -26.55
CA GLN A 394 5.76 16.38 -27.81
C GLN A 394 7.25 16.20 -28.08
N ARG A 395 7.59 15.10 -28.73
CA ARG A 395 8.93 14.90 -29.28
C ARG A 395 9.20 15.91 -30.41
N PRO A 396 10.41 16.50 -30.45
CA PRO A 396 10.73 17.47 -31.50
C PRO A 396 10.93 16.82 -32.89
N ASP A 397 11.32 15.54 -32.92
CA ASP A 397 11.61 14.79 -34.14
C ASP A 397 10.38 14.07 -34.71
N ASP A 398 9.41 13.68 -33.88
CA ASP A 398 8.10 13.13 -34.31
C ASP A 398 6.97 13.63 -33.41
N PRO A 399 6.26 14.70 -33.78
CA PRO A 399 5.21 15.29 -32.95
C PRO A 399 3.97 14.41 -32.72
N ARG A 400 3.87 13.25 -33.40
CA ARG A 400 2.81 12.26 -33.13
C ARG A 400 2.98 11.60 -31.75
N PHE A 401 4.21 11.67 -31.20
CA PHE A 401 4.58 11.05 -29.93
C PHE A 401 5.04 12.08 -28.91
N THR A 402 5.00 11.67 -27.65
CA THR A 402 5.44 12.49 -26.51
C THR A 402 6.70 11.93 -25.86
N GLU A 403 7.42 12.79 -25.16
CA GLU A 403 8.51 12.44 -24.25
C GLU A 403 7.93 11.86 -22.96
N ARG A 404 7.31 10.66 -23.04
CA ARG A 404 6.62 9.96 -21.96
C ARG A 404 7.09 8.53 -21.87
N PHE A 405 7.12 8.00 -20.66
CA PHE A 405 7.27 6.57 -20.44
C PHE A 405 6.24 6.06 -19.43
N GLU A 406 5.93 4.79 -19.55
CA GLU A 406 5.32 3.98 -18.51
C GLU A 406 6.28 2.84 -18.16
N LEU A 407 6.42 2.57 -16.86
CA LEU A 407 7.21 1.45 -16.35
C LEU A 407 6.30 0.28 -16.05
N TYR A 408 6.57 -0.84 -16.70
CA TYR A 408 5.87 -2.10 -16.46
C TYR A 408 6.77 -3.10 -15.73
N ILE A 409 6.20 -3.79 -14.76
CA ILE A 409 6.81 -4.92 -14.05
C ILE A 409 5.71 -5.94 -13.75
N ALA A 410 5.95 -7.21 -14.06
CA ALA A 410 4.99 -8.30 -13.87
C ALA A 410 3.61 -8.04 -14.54
N GLY A 411 3.61 -7.45 -15.74
CA GLY A 411 2.41 -7.08 -16.47
C GLY A 411 1.56 -6.00 -15.79
N MET A 412 2.17 -5.16 -14.97
CA MET A 412 1.50 -4.05 -14.29
C MET A 412 2.24 -2.75 -14.56
N GLU A 413 1.52 -1.70 -14.94
CA GLU A 413 2.01 -0.34 -14.90
C GLU A 413 2.26 0.06 -13.44
N VAL A 414 3.52 0.36 -13.09
CA VAL A 414 3.96 0.76 -11.75
C VAL A 414 4.18 2.26 -11.66
N SER A 415 4.65 2.89 -12.74
CA SER A 415 4.99 4.30 -12.80
C SER A 415 4.75 4.88 -14.19
N ASN A 416 4.31 6.14 -14.24
CA ASN A 416 4.09 6.91 -15.46
C ASN A 416 4.79 8.27 -15.30
N ALA A 417 5.56 8.69 -16.31
CA ALA A 417 6.30 9.93 -16.25
C ALA A 417 6.55 10.54 -17.64
N PHE A 418 6.73 11.85 -17.68
CA PHE A 418 6.98 12.57 -18.93
C PHE A 418 7.72 13.88 -18.71
N SER A 419 8.35 14.40 -19.80
CA SER A 419 8.71 15.81 -19.88
C SER A 419 7.44 16.65 -19.94
N GLU A 420 7.35 17.65 -19.07
CA GLU A 420 6.15 18.43 -18.86
C GLU A 420 5.89 19.42 -20.00
N LEU A 421 4.64 19.47 -20.47
CA LEU A 421 4.20 20.50 -21.38
C LEU A 421 4.16 21.84 -20.63
N ASN A 422 5.01 22.78 -21.07
CA ASN A 422 5.15 24.11 -20.45
C ASN A 422 4.81 25.28 -21.37
N ASP A 423 4.28 24.99 -22.56
CA ASP A 423 3.75 26.00 -23.48
C ASP A 423 2.26 26.25 -23.19
N PRO A 424 1.88 27.49 -22.74
CA PRO A 424 0.50 27.79 -22.35
C PRO A 424 -0.49 27.70 -23.51
N ASP A 425 -0.08 28.09 -24.74
CA ASP A 425 -0.97 28.08 -25.90
C ASP A 425 -1.28 26.66 -26.35
N ILE A 426 -0.26 25.80 -26.40
CA ILE A 426 -0.44 24.38 -26.72
C ILE A 426 -1.29 23.70 -25.63
N GLN A 427 -1.05 23.99 -24.35
CA GLN A 427 -1.81 23.43 -23.26
C GLN A 427 -3.30 23.84 -23.32
N ALA A 428 -3.56 25.11 -23.59
CA ALA A 428 -4.93 25.62 -23.75
C ALA A 428 -5.65 24.91 -24.91
N GLU A 429 -4.96 24.70 -26.03
CA GLU A 429 -5.54 23.98 -27.18
C GLU A 429 -5.85 22.52 -26.83
N ARG A 430 -4.95 21.83 -26.15
CA ARG A 430 -5.19 20.44 -25.71
C ARG A 430 -6.37 20.33 -24.74
N PHE A 431 -6.51 21.27 -23.80
CA PHE A 431 -7.69 21.31 -22.92
C PHE A 431 -9.00 21.53 -23.70
N ARG A 432 -9.01 22.39 -24.76
CA ARG A 432 -10.20 22.54 -25.61
C ARG A 432 -10.55 21.24 -26.33
N GLN A 433 -9.55 20.52 -26.81
CA GLN A 433 -9.75 19.20 -27.45
C GLN A 433 -10.33 18.18 -26.45
N GLN A 434 -9.85 18.15 -25.22
CA GLN A 434 -10.39 17.32 -24.16
C GLN A 434 -11.85 17.66 -23.81
N VAL A 435 -12.17 18.96 -23.70
CA VAL A 435 -13.56 19.40 -23.50
C VAL A 435 -14.46 18.97 -24.64
N ALA A 436 -14.00 19.08 -25.89
CA ALA A 436 -14.75 18.63 -27.07
C ALA A 436 -14.95 17.10 -27.10
N ALA A 437 -13.98 16.31 -26.60
CA ALA A 437 -14.12 14.87 -26.42
C ALA A 437 -15.17 14.54 -25.35
N ARG A 438 -15.16 15.31 -24.24
CA ARG A 438 -16.14 15.16 -23.16
C ARG A 438 -17.58 15.45 -23.63
N GLU A 439 -17.79 16.47 -24.45
CA GLU A 439 -19.09 16.78 -25.07
C GLU A 439 -19.59 15.66 -25.99
N LYS A 440 -18.68 14.85 -26.54
CA LYS A 440 -18.99 13.66 -27.35
C LYS A 440 -19.20 12.38 -26.54
N GLY A 441 -19.12 12.48 -25.19
CA GLY A 441 -19.43 11.36 -24.29
C GLY A 441 -18.22 10.77 -23.55
N ASP A 442 -17.01 11.26 -23.75
CA ASP A 442 -15.85 10.85 -22.99
C ASP A 442 -15.87 11.53 -21.59
N VAL A 443 -16.44 10.81 -20.62
CA VAL A 443 -16.62 11.32 -19.24
C VAL A 443 -15.30 11.41 -18.45
N GLU A 444 -14.24 10.83 -18.95
CA GLU A 444 -12.91 10.80 -18.31
C GLU A 444 -12.00 11.93 -18.80
N ALA A 445 -12.33 12.54 -19.95
CA ALA A 445 -11.57 13.66 -20.52
C ALA A 445 -11.50 14.86 -19.57
N HIS A 446 -10.41 15.59 -19.63
CA HIS A 446 -10.13 16.74 -18.75
C HIS A 446 -11.12 17.89 -18.95
N LEU A 447 -11.37 18.62 -17.87
CA LEU A 447 -12.01 19.93 -17.92
C LEU A 447 -10.98 21.02 -18.26
N TYR A 448 -11.47 22.16 -18.74
CA TYR A 448 -10.60 23.32 -19.00
C TYR A 448 -10.22 24.02 -17.68
N ASP A 449 -8.95 23.96 -17.27
CA ASP A 449 -8.42 24.67 -16.11
C ASP A 449 -7.75 25.99 -16.55
N ALA A 450 -8.54 27.07 -16.56
CA ALA A 450 -8.08 28.40 -16.96
C ALA A 450 -7.00 28.96 -16.00
N ASP A 451 -7.06 28.58 -14.72
CA ASP A 451 -6.06 29.02 -13.74
C ASP A 451 -4.71 28.33 -13.95
N TYR A 452 -4.72 27.06 -14.33
CA TYR A 452 -3.49 26.36 -14.69
C TYR A 452 -2.85 26.93 -15.96
N VAL A 453 -3.63 27.24 -17.00
CA VAL A 453 -3.10 27.91 -18.21
C VAL A 453 -2.48 29.26 -17.86
N ARG A 454 -3.17 30.07 -17.06
CA ARG A 454 -2.63 31.34 -16.55
C ARG A 454 -1.35 31.14 -15.74
N ALA A 455 -1.24 30.08 -14.94
CA ALA A 455 -0.01 29.78 -14.24
C ALA A 455 1.15 29.51 -15.20
N LEU A 456 0.92 28.75 -16.29
CA LEU A 456 1.94 28.52 -17.32
C LEU A 456 2.37 29.83 -18.03
N GLU A 457 1.47 30.81 -18.21
CA GLU A 457 1.80 32.14 -18.74
C GLU A 457 2.81 32.91 -17.86
N HIS A 458 2.97 32.53 -16.58
CA HIS A 458 4.01 33.04 -15.69
C HIS A 458 5.34 32.28 -15.79
N ALA A 459 5.51 31.44 -16.79
CA ALA A 459 6.70 30.66 -17.12
C ALA A 459 6.99 29.49 -16.14
N MET A 460 6.57 28.30 -16.50
CA MET A 460 7.04 27.05 -15.88
C MET A 460 8.38 26.65 -16.48
N PRO A 461 9.44 26.37 -15.68
CA PRO A 461 10.70 25.88 -16.22
C PRO A 461 10.49 24.52 -16.94
N PRO A 462 11.39 24.14 -17.88
CA PRO A 462 11.43 22.76 -18.34
C PRO A 462 11.50 21.81 -17.14
N ALA A 463 10.70 20.77 -17.14
CA ALA A 463 10.60 19.85 -16.00
C ALA A 463 10.17 18.47 -16.45
N ALA A 464 10.40 17.48 -15.61
CA ALA A 464 9.80 16.14 -15.74
C ALA A 464 9.04 15.79 -14.46
N GLY A 465 7.89 15.14 -14.64
CA GLY A 465 7.05 14.64 -13.56
C GLY A 465 6.88 13.14 -13.60
N ASN A 466 6.66 12.53 -12.45
CA ASN A 466 6.46 11.11 -12.28
C ASN A 466 5.32 10.83 -11.31
N GLY A 467 4.43 9.91 -11.68
CA GLY A 467 3.43 9.32 -10.82
C GLY A 467 3.72 7.83 -10.61
N THR A 468 3.88 7.41 -9.35
CA THR A 468 4.12 6.01 -8.97
C THR A 468 3.02 5.53 -8.03
N GLY A 469 2.34 4.45 -8.40
CA GLY A 469 1.28 3.82 -7.58
C GLY A 469 1.87 3.06 -6.40
N ILE A 470 1.79 3.60 -5.17
CA ILE A 470 2.38 2.97 -3.98
C ILE A 470 1.69 1.63 -3.65
N ASP A 471 0.41 1.51 -3.91
CA ASP A 471 -0.30 0.25 -3.66
C ASP A 471 0.20 -0.85 -4.60
N ARG A 472 0.27 -0.58 -5.92
CA ARG A 472 0.82 -1.53 -6.92
C ARG A 472 2.28 -1.85 -6.64
N LEU A 473 3.09 -0.83 -6.32
CA LEU A 473 4.49 -1.03 -5.92
C LEU A 473 4.60 -1.94 -4.69
N THR A 474 3.75 -1.75 -3.68
CA THR A 474 3.73 -2.62 -2.50
C THR A 474 3.29 -4.04 -2.85
N MET A 475 2.27 -4.22 -3.71
CA MET A 475 1.88 -5.54 -4.21
C MET A 475 3.07 -6.26 -4.83
N LEU A 476 3.75 -5.61 -5.75
CA LEU A 476 4.92 -6.13 -6.44
C LEU A 476 6.04 -6.51 -5.47
N LEU A 477 6.43 -5.58 -4.59
CA LEU A 477 7.55 -5.76 -3.66
C LEU A 477 7.25 -6.75 -2.53
N THR A 478 5.98 -7.13 -2.31
CA THR A 478 5.56 -8.10 -1.28
C THR A 478 4.97 -9.38 -1.84
N ASP A 479 4.94 -9.55 -3.17
CA ASP A 479 4.36 -10.71 -3.86
C ASP A 479 2.88 -10.90 -3.48
N ARG A 480 2.07 -9.84 -3.63
CA ARG A 480 0.62 -9.86 -3.35
C ARG A 480 -0.18 -9.55 -4.61
N GLN A 481 -1.04 -10.47 -5.00
CA GLN A 481 -1.78 -10.42 -6.26
C GLN A 481 -3.04 -9.56 -6.18
N SER A 482 -3.40 -9.06 -4.98
CA SER A 482 -4.55 -8.20 -4.80
C SER A 482 -4.20 -6.91 -4.05
N ILE A 483 -4.68 -5.79 -4.58
CA ILE A 483 -4.55 -4.47 -3.93
C ILE A 483 -5.15 -4.46 -2.51
N ARG A 484 -6.13 -5.32 -2.25
CA ARG A 484 -6.76 -5.48 -0.93
C ARG A 484 -5.82 -6.09 0.10
N ASP A 485 -4.79 -6.82 -0.32
CA ASP A 485 -3.77 -7.36 0.58
C ASP A 485 -2.84 -6.29 1.13
N VAL A 486 -2.67 -5.17 0.41
CA VAL A 486 -1.75 -4.09 0.74
C VAL A 486 -2.43 -2.82 1.27
N ILE A 487 -3.75 -2.78 1.27
CA ILE A 487 -4.57 -1.73 1.90
C ILE A 487 -5.14 -2.30 3.21
N LEU A 488 -4.95 -1.57 4.33
CA LEU A 488 -5.41 -2.04 5.65
C LEU A 488 -6.92 -2.29 5.67
N PHE A 489 -7.70 -1.32 5.20
CA PHE A 489 -9.16 -1.40 5.14
C PHE A 489 -9.62 -1.05 3.71
N PRO A 490 -9.60 -2.04 2.80
CA PRO A 490 -10.06 -1.83 1.42
C PRO A 490 -11.58 -1.62 1.38
N LEU A 491 -12.05 -0.90 0.36
CA LEU A 491 -13.49 -0.81 0.12
C LEU A 491 -14.04 -2.18 -0.27
N MET A 492 -15.06 -2.62 0.47
CA MET A 492 -15.75 -3.88 0.23
C MET A 492 -17.22 -3.61 -0.09
N ARG A 493 -17.82 -4.45 -0.93
CA ARG A 493 -19.29 -4.41 -1.08
C ARG A 493 -19.93 -4.72 0.28
N PRO A 494 -21.07 -4.10 0.63
CA PRO A 494 -21.84 -4.49 1.81
C PRO A 494 -22.09 -6.01 1.80
N GLU A 495 -22.07 -6.62 2.97
CA GLU A 495 -22.56 -8.00 3.12
C GLU A 495 -24.05 -7.98 2.74
N ALA A 496 -24.50 -8.99 1.98
CA ALA A 496 -25.92 -9.20 1.82
C ALA A 496 -26.51 -9.44 3.23
N GLU A 497 -27.50 -8.65 3.63
CA GLU A 497 -28.22 -8.93 4.86
C GLU A 497 -28.74 -10.37 4.75
N ILE A 498 -28.24 -11.23 5.63
CA ILE A 498 -28.83 -12.55 5.81
C ILE A 498 -30.11 -12.29 6.60
N GLU A 499 -31.26 -12.25 5.88
CA GLU A 499 -32.58 -12.23 6.47
C GLU A 499 -32.84 -13.47 7.36
#